data_b14997c9849e81bc71888548ea5350a1
#
_entry.id   b14997c9849e81bc71888548ea5350a1
#
_cell.length_a   1.000
_cell.length_b   1.000
_cell.length_c   1.000
_cell.angle_alpha   90.00
_cell.angle_beta   90.00
_cell.angle_gamma   90.00
#
_symmetry.space_group_name_H-M   'P 1'
#
loop_
_entity.id
_entity.type
_entity.pdbx_description
1 polymer ?
#
loop_
_entity_poly.entity_id
_entity_poly.type
_entity_poly.pdbx_seq_one_letter_code
_entity_poly.pdbx_strand_id
1 'polypeptide(L)'
;MPAILRLIKGFVFYKKTKCIVKCNTLLYNEVWRDAMTFEWDDRKEQINISKHGIDFSTAALVFGDDNRIEKYDDLHSISEDRYITIGEINGIAVIVVVVYTEREDSIRIISARLATKIEKEAYYNG
;
A
#
# COMPACT_ATOMS: atom_id res chain seq x y z
N MET A 1 16.48 7.40 -5.05
CA MET A 1 15.42 8.20 -4.43
C MET A 1 14.18 7.35 -4.24
N PRO A 2 13.49 7.50 -3.10
CA PRO A 2 12.24 6.77 -2.93
C PRO A 2 11.19 7.26 -3.93
N ALA A 3 10.43 6.35 -4.46
CA ALA A 3 9.25 6.67 -5.23
C ALA A 3 8.14 7.09 -4.24
N ILE A 4 7.36 8.09 -4.60
CA ILE A 4 6.24 8.57 -3.80
C ILE A 4 4.96 8.41 -4.59
N LEU A 5 3.98 7.77 -3.98
CA LEU A 5 2.70 7.46 -4.55
C LEU A 5 1.60 8.00 -3.66
N ARG A 6 0.53 8.52 -4.24
CA ARG A 6 -0.64 8.99 -3.50
C ARG A 6 -1.87 8.20 -3.92
N LEU A 7 -2.62 7.73 -2.94
CA LEU A 7 -3.88 7.03 -3.12
C LEU A 7 -5.03 7.93 -2.65
N ILE A 8 -5.98 8.19 -3.52
CA ILE A 8 -7.14 9.05 -3.25
C ILE A 8 -8.39 8.34 -3.72
N LYS A 9 -9.28 7.94 -2.79
CA LYS A 9 -10.59 7.33 -3.11
C LYS A 9 -10.51 6.30 -4.25
N GLY A 10 -9.52 5.42 -4.24
CA GLY A 10 -9.30 4.41 -5.26
C GLY A 10 -8.49 4.85 -6.48
N PHE A 11 -8.02 6.09 -6.52
CA PHE A 11 -7.13 6.59 -7.56
C PHE A 11 -5.70 6.68 -7.04
N VAL A 12 -4.75 6.33 -7.89
CA VAL A 12 -3.33 6.31 -7.53
C VAL A 12 -2.59 7.36 -8.34
N PHE A 13 -1.84 8.23 -7.67
CA PHE A 13 -1.03 9.26 -8.28
C PHE A 13 0.45 9.01 -7.97
N TYR A 14 1.26 9.09 -8.99
CA TYR A 14 2.70 8.91 -8.89
C TYR A 14 3.43 10.25 -8.96
N LYS A 15 4.18 10.60 -7.92
CA LYS A 15 4.76 11.95 -7.81
C LYS A 15 5.83 12.27 -8.85
N LYS A 16 6.54 11.28 -9.37
CA LYS A 16 7.57 11.47 -10.39
C LYS A 16 7.01 11.51 -11.81
N THR A 17 5.83 11.01 -12.03
CA THR A 17 5.18 10.97 -13.32
C THR A 17 3.83 11.68 -13.21
N LYS A 18 3.33 12.15 -14.31
CA LYS A 18 2.00 12.75 -14.36
C LYS A 18 0.95 11.77 -13.83
N CYS A 19 -0.15 12.30 -13.34
CA CYS A 19 -1.29 11.54 -12.87
C CYS A 19 -1.55 10.31 -13.76
N ILE A 20 -1.48 9.11 -13.17
CA ILE A 20 -1.67 7.84 -13.89
C ILE A 20 -3.14 7.57 -14.15
N VAL A 21 -4.02 8.13 -13.33
CA VAL A 21 -5.46 7.92 -13.43
C VAL A 21 -6.14 9.27 -13.62
N LYS A 22 -7.07 9.34 -14.57
CA LYS A 22 -7.87 10.54 -14.81
C LYS A 22 -8.67 10.88 -13.55
N CYS A 23 -8.31 11.96 -12.90
CA CYS A 23 -9.05 12.51 -11.80
C CYS A 23 -9.99 13.61 -12.33
N ASN A 24 -11.19 13.68 -11.77
CA ASN A 24 -12.09 14.78 -12.06
C ASN A 24 -11.48 16.07 -11.49
N THR A 25 -11.10 16.99 -12.35
CA THR A 25 -10.38 18.22 -12.00
C THR A 25 -11.12 19.12 -11.02
N LEU A 26 -12.44 19.02 -10.94
CA LEU A 26 -13.28 19.82 -10.04
C LEU A 26 -13.09 19.50 -8.55
N LEU A 27 -12.56 18.32 -8.24
CA LEU A 27 -12.36 17.86 -6.86
C LEU A 27 -10.88 17.89 -6.44
N TYR A 28 -10.01 18.37 -7.29
CA TYR A 28 -8.57 18.29 -7.10
C TYR A 28 -8.09 18.89 -5.76
N ASN A 29 -8.56 20.08 -5.42
CA ASN A 29 -8.12 20.79 -4.20
C ASN A 29 -8.68 20.19 -2.91
N GLU A 30 -9.88 19.60 -2.92
CA GLU A 30 -10.48 18.97 -1.76
C GLU A 30 -9.94 17.56 -1.54
N VAL A 31 -9.72 16.83 -2.60
CA VAL A 31 -9.26 15.44 -2.59
C VAL A 31 -7.82 15.31 -2.06
N TRP A 32 -6.99 16.32 -2.29
CA TRP A 32 -5.59 16.29 -1.82
C TRP A 32 -5.43 16.37 -0.30
N ARG A 33 -6.42 16.85 0.43
CA ARG A 33 -6.37 16.93 1.89
C ARG A 33 -6.40 15.56 2.55
N ASP A 34 -7.15 14.62 1.96
CA ASP A 34 -7.35 13.27 2.48
C ASP A 34 -6.50 12.22 1.75
N ALA A 35 -5.52 12.67 0.96
CA ALA A 35 -4.69 11.79 0.17
C ALA A 35 -3.65 11.09 1.05
N MET A 36 -3.63 9.75 1.00
CA MET A 36 -2.53 8.97 1.55
C MET A 36 -1.33 9.08 0.62
N THR A 37 -0.18 9.42 1.15
CA THR A 37 1.08 9.47 0.41
C THR A 37 1.90 8.24 0.74
N PHE A 38 2.42 7.57 -0.30
CA PHE A 38 3.25 6.40 -0.16
C PHE A 38 4.67 6.67 -0.63
N GLU A 39 5.63 6.08 0.08
CA GLU A 39 7.02 6.09 -0.31
C GLU A 39 7.63 4.70 -0.15
N TRP A 40 8.72 4.45 -0.83
CA TRP A 40 9.49 3.23 -0.69
C TRP A 40 10.89 3.38 -1.26
N ASP A 41 11.74 2.45 -0.90
CA ASP A 41 13.08 2.33 -1.46
C ASP A 41 13.02 1.53 -2.77
N ASP A 42 13.46 2.12 -3.88
CA ASP A 42 13.41 1.49 -5.20
C ASP A 42 14.16 0.16 -5.26
N ARG A 43 15.25 0.05 -4.52
CA ARG A 43 16.07 -1.17 -4.46
C ARG A 43 15.31 -2.30 -3.76
N LYS A 44 14.66 -1.98 -2.65
CA LYS A 44 13.81 -2.95 -1.94
C LYS A 44 12.63 -3.39 -2.79
N GLU A 45 12.06 -2.48 -3.55
CA GLU A 45 10.99 -2.83 -4.50
C GLU A 45 11.46 -3.85 -5.53
N GLN A 46 12.64 -3.65 -6.13
CA GLN A 46 13.18 -4.60 -7.10
C GLN A 46 13.42 -5.98 -6.49
N ILE A 47 13.92 -6.03 -5.27
CA ILE A 47 14.10 -7.29 -4.53
C ILE A 47 12.74 -7.94 -4.29
N ASN A 48 11.75 -7.17 -3.89
CA ASN A 48 10.40 -7.66 -3.64
C ASN A 48 9.73 -8.22 -4.89
N ILE A 49 9.87 -7.54 -6.02
CA ILE A 49 9.37 -8.02 -7.33
C ILE A 49 10.02 -9.36 -7.68
N SER A 50 11.32 -9.49 -7.48
CA SER A 50 12.04 -10.74 -7.74
C SER A 50 11.56 -11.90 -6.87
N LYS A 51 11.23 -11.63 -5.61
CA LYS A 51 10.80 -12.66 -4.66
C LYS A 51 9.31 -13.00 -4.76
N HIS A 52 8.47 -12.00 -4.96
CA HIS A 52 7.02 -12.12 -4.79
C HIS A 52 6.21 -11.70 -6.00
N GLY A 53 6.84 -11.09 -7.00
CA GLY A 53 6.16 -10.66 -8.22
C GLY A 53 5.22 -9.48 -8.07
N ILE A 54 5.33 -8.73 -6.97
CA ILE A 54 4.44 -7.58 -6.69
C ILE A 54 5.28 -6.33 -6.56
N ASP A 55 4.93 -5.32 -7.34
CA ASP A 55 5.50 -3.99 -7.21
C ASP A 55 4.78 -3.19 -6.12
N PHE A 56 5.43 -2.18 -5.57
CA PHE A 56 4.88 -1.45 -4.43
C PHE A 56 3.76 -0.48 -4.80
N SER A 57 3.71 -0.02 -6.04
CA SER A 57 2.57 0.78 -6.52
C SER A 57 1.28 -0.04 -6.54
N THR A 58 1.35 -1.29 -6.95
CA THR A 58 0.22 -2.23 -6.88
C THR A 58 -0.13 -2.56 -5.43
N ALA A 59 0.87 -2.83 -4.59
CA ALA A 59 0.67 -3.11 -3.18
C ALA A 59 -0.03 -1.96 -2.44
N ALA A 60 0.26 -0.72 -2.78
CA ALA A 60 -0.36 0.46 -2.19
C ALA A 60 -1.88 0.49 -2.37
N LEU A 61 -2.41 -0.17 -3.40
CA LEU A 61 -3.85 -0.25 -3.65
C LEU A 61 -4.61 -0.95 -2.52
N VAL A 62 -3.95 -1.78 -1.73
CA VAL A 62 -4.58 -2.46 -0.58
C VAL A 62 -5.14 -1.46 0.44
N PHE A 63 -4.54 -0.30 0.54
CA PHE A 63 -4.99 0.74 1.47
C PHE A 63 -6.33 1.38 1.07
N GLY A 64 -6.79 1.14 -0.15
CA GLY A 64 -8.12 1.51 -0.61
C GLY A 64 -9.22 0.51 -0.21
N ASP A 65 -8.86 -0.63 0.33
CA ASP A 65 -9.81 -1.64 0.79
C ASP A 65 -10.29 -1.31 2.21
N ASP A 66 -11.57 -0.96 2.34
CA ASP A 66 -12.17 -0.63 3.64
C ASP A 66 -12.27 -1.84 4.58
N ASN A 67 -12.19 -3.03 4.04
CA ASN A 67 -12.27 -4.29 4.80
C ASN A 67 -10.90 -4.85 5.17
N ARG A 68 -9.82 -4.15 4.86
CA ARG A 68 -8.48 -4.62 5.17
C ARG A 68 -8.27 -4.80 6.67
N ILE A 69 -7.50 -5.80 7.02
CA ILE A 69 -7.10 -6.06 8.40
C ILE A 69 -5.75 -5.40 8.65
N GLU A 70 -5.61 -4.72 9.77
CA GLU A 70 -4.34 -4.13 10.20
C GLU A 70 -3.91 -4.70 11.53
N LYS A 71 -2.63 -4.97 11.68
CA LYS A 71 -2.04 -5.43 12.94
C LYS A 71 -0.62 -4.93 13.11
N TYR A 72 -0.19 -4.82 14.36
CA TYR A 72 1.16 -4.44 14.71
C TYR A 72 2.10 -5.63 14.54
N ASP A 73 3.28 -5.41 13.97
CA ASP A 73 4.29 -6.44 13.78
C ASP A 73 5.29 -6.43 14.95
N ASP A 74 4.95 -7.12 16.02
CA ASP A 74 5.78 -7.20 17.23
C ASP A 74 7.19 -7.73 16.98
N LEU A 75 7.32 -8.67 16.05
CA LEU A 75 8.59 -9.36 15.81
C LEU A 75 9.64 -8.47 15.12
N HIS A 76 9.18 -7.54 14.28
CA HIS A 76 10.06 -6.74 13.43
C HIS A 76 10.10 -5.26 13.80
N SER A 77 9.35 -4.85 14.83
CA SER A 77 9.33 -3.46 15.32
C SER A 77 10.49 -3.20 16.30
N ILE A 78 11.72 -3.25 15.79
CA ILE A 78 12.94 -3.10 16.62
C ILE A 78 13.40 -1.65 16.67
N SER A 79 13.67 -1.04 15.52
CA SER A 79 14.15 0.33 15.41
C SER A 79 13.03 1.33 15.10
N GLU A 80 11.96 0.85 14.51
CA GLU A 80 10.75 1.63 14.18
C GLU A 80 9.54 0.71 14.23
N ASP A 81 8.38 1.29 14.47
CA ASP A 81 7.13 0.54 14.50
C ASP A 81 6.76 0.07 13.10
N ARG A 82 6.48 -1.21 12.96
CA ARG A 82 6.02 -1.82 11.72
C ARG A 82 4.62 -2.36 11.87
N TYR A 83 3.88 -2.25 10.79
CA TYR A 83 2.50 -2.71 10.71
C TYR A 83 2.33 -3.64 9.53
N ILE A 84 1.35 -4.51 9.63
CA ILE A 84 1.00 -5.45 8.58
C ILE A 84 -0.46 -5.19 8.20
N THR A 85 -0.73 -4.98 6.93
CA THR A 85 -2.10 -4.92 6.43
C THR A 85 -2.35 -6.08 5.47
N ILE A 86 -3.54 -6.66 5.56
CA ILE A 86 -4.01 -7.73 4.69
C ILE A 86 -5.29 -7.25 4.02
N GLY A 87 -5.30 -7.20 2.72
CA GLY A 87 -6.47 -6.71 2.01
C GLY A 87 -6.48 -7.07 0.54
N GLU A 88 -7.57 -6.71 -0.09
CA GLU A 88 -7.83 -6.96 -1.50
C GLU A 88 -7.32 -5.81 -2.36
N ILE A 89 -6.73 -6.15 -3.49
CA ILE A 89 -6.32 -5.16 -4.47
C ILE A 89 -7.51 -4.85 -5.39
N ASN A 90 -8.07 -3.66 -5.21
CA ASN A 90 -8.96 -3.00 -6.17
C ASN A 90 -10.03 -3.91 -6.81
N GLY A 91 -10.65 -4.78 -6.02
CA GLY A 91 -11.78 -5.61 -6.46
C GLY A 91 -11.45 -6.77 -7.40
N ILE A 92 -10.18 -7.14 -7.54
CA ILE A 92 -9.77 -8.25 -8.42
C ILE A 92 -9.58 -9.59 -7.70
N ALA A 93 -10.09 -9.70 -6.48
CA ALA A 93 -10.03 -10.91 -5.65
C ALA A 93 -8.60 -11.41 -5.34
N VAL A 94 -7.62 -10.52 -5.42
CA VAL A 94 -6.23 -10.82 -5.03
C VAL A 94 -5.99 -10.24 -3.65
N ILE A 95 -5.69 -11.12 -2.69
CA ILE A 95 -5.40 -10.71 -1.32
C ILE A 95 -3.89 -10.64 -1.12
N VAL A 96 -3.43 -9.49 -0.67
CA VAL A 96 -2.00 -9.24 -0.44
C VAL A 96 -1.74 -8.87 1.01
N VAL A 97 -0.50 -9.11 1.43
CA VAL A 97 0.01 -8.73 2.74
C VAL A 97 1.09 -7.70 2.51
N VAL A 98 0.91 -6.52 3.09
CA VAL A 98 1.85 -5.42 2.96
C VAL A 98 2.40 -5.06 4.33
N VAL A 99 3.72 -5.04 4.45
CA VAL A 99 4.42 -4.56 5.64
C VAL A 99 4.83 -3.11 5.39
N TYR A 100 4.52 -2.26 6.33
CA TYR A 100 4.77 -0.83 6.21
C TYR A 100 5.12 -0.20 7.55
N THR A 101 5.66 1.00 7.50
CA THR A 101 5.84 1.85 8.67
C THR A 101 5.20 3.22 8.41
N GLU A 102 4.72 3.86 9.45
CA GLU A 102 4.15 5.20 9.36
C GLU A 102 5.24 6.25 9.49
N ARG A 103 5.21 7.22 8.61
CA ARG A 103 6.01 8.43 8.63
C ARG A 103 5.07 9.62 8.77
N GLU A 104 5.56 10.81 9.14
CA GLU A 104 4.74 11.99 9.45
C GLU A 104 3.59 12.21 8.46
N ASP A 105 3.87 12.25 7.16
CA ASP A 105 2.88 12.53 6.11
C ASP A 105 2.75 11.39 5.10
N SER A 106 3.34 10.22 5.38
CA SER A 106 3.37 9.14 4.41
C SER A 106 3.41 7.77 5.06
N ILE A 107 3.09 6.78 4.26
CA ILE A 107 3.26 5.37 4.58
C ILE A 107 4.46 4.86 3.78
N ARG A 108 5.45 4.31 4.47
CA ARG A 108 6.61 3.70 3.82
C ARG A 108 6.40 2.21 3.69
N ILE A 109 6.26 1.74 2.46
CA ILE A 109 6.10 0.32 2.16
C ILE A 109 7.46 -0.38 2.27
N ILE A 110 7.49 -1.49 2.98
CA ILE A 110 8.71 -2.26 3.24
C ILE A 110 8.71 -3.55 2.42
N SER A 111 7.59 -4.26 2.37
CA SER A 111 7.45 -5.48 1.59
C SER A 111 5.99 -5.75 1.24
N ALA A 112 5.78 -6.56 0.21
CA ALA A 112 4.45 -6.98 -0.23
C ALA A 112 4.53 -8.41 -0.80
N ARG A 113 3.57 -9.24 -0.43
CA ARG A 113 3.46 -10.61 -0.92
C ARG A 113 2.00 -11.05 -1.01
N LEU A 114 1.75 -12.12 -1.71
CA LEU A 114 0.42 -12.72 -1.72
C LEU A 114 0.12 -13.31 -0.34
N ALA A 115 -1.15 -13.25 0.06
CA ALA A 115 -1.61 -13.83 1.31
C ALA A 115 -1.57 -15.36 1.24
N THR A 116 -1.24 -15.98 2.38
CA THR A 116 -1.39 -17.43 2.56
C THR A 116 -2.87 -17.79 2.68
N LYS A 117 -3.17 -19.09 2.63
CA LYS A 117 -4.55 -19.58 2.82
C LYS A 117 -5.13 -19.12 4.16
N ILE A 118 -4.36 -19.23 5.23
CA ILE A 118 -4.78 -18.82 6.59
C ILE A 118 -5.06 -17.32 6.63
N GLU A 119 -4.21 -16.52 6.01
CA GLU A 119 -4.38 -15.07 5.94
C GLU A 119 -5.60 -14.67 5.13
N LYS A 120 -5.88 -15.36 4.02
CA LYS A 120 -7.10 -15.14 3.24
C LYS A 120 -8.34 -15.48 4.05
N GLU A 121 -8.32 -16.60 4.78
CA GLU A 121 -9.43 -16.99 5.65
C GLU A 121 -9.67 -15.95 6.74
N ALA A 122 -8.62 -15.43 7.36
CA ALA A 122 -8.73 -14.36 8.34
C ALA A 122 -9.35 -13.10 7.74
N TYR A 123 -8.98 -12.74 6.54
CA TYR A 123 -9.54 -11.60 5.82
C TYR A 123 -11.04 -11.77 5.55
N TYR A 124 -11.45 -12.92 5.00
CA TYR A 124 -12.85 -13.15 4.64
C TYR A 124 -13.76 -13.39 5.85
N ASN A 125 -13.23 -13.91 6.95
CA ASN A 125 -13.99 -14.21 8.17
C ASN A 125 -13.93 -13.10 9.22
N GLY A 126 -13.07 -12.13 9.00
CA GLY A 126 -12.95 -10.93 9.86
C GLY A 126 -13.94 -9.85 9.50
#